data_f9adb6fd52abdad1d2c47929f5e15d9c
#
_entry.id   f9adb6fd52abdad1d2c47929f5e15d9c
#
_cell.length_a   1.000
_cell.length_b   1.000
_cell.length_c   1.000
_cell.angle_alpha   90.00
_cell.angle_beta   90.00
_cell.angle_gamma   90.00
#
_symmetry.space_group_name_H-M   'P 1'
#
loop_
_entity.id
_entity.type
_entity.pdbx_description
1 polymer ?
#
loop_
_entity_poly.entity_id
_entity_poly.type
_entity_poly.pdbx_seq_one_letter_code
_entity_poly.pdbx_strand_id
1 'polypeptide(L)'
;RYRGLGVISSRGQQSQGRPSTSSPQAEHPPLASALINDQLVLLASSRGQLEDALDASQEEARNLAGDPLLAQWLDAGRQGIALLRGDRQGIEQLLRLPASWSTDQPIEQFVGSLQLDGAGVRLAAQLQTSSGESIAPLSRRDQQVLGNLNQPVQRLSLSRPSGPLAPLFNLTAASDDILLPALLEGEQPLLEAQLQDSKAWLIGSSQSAPPAASLNEALAEQGFDANNLDGLQVWSHLTGQSDRQGQLQATVAGATGVAQSNRWWSNSLDGLRAQLQGHGSGGVPSELLERLNPTSEAIALLGADGRSTAELLKPWPLWRGLQLLAGQRLGPSLQGAALALSQDQSSAELDALLTFH
;
A
#
# COMPACT_ATOMS: atom_id res chain seq x y z
N ARG A 1 -38.02 15.65 -2.98
CA ARG A 1 -37.86 15.26 -4.39
C ARG A 1 -37.00 16.30 -5.10
N TYR A 2 -36.10 15.83 -5.94
CA TYR A 2 -35.28 16.67 -6.81
C TYR A 2 -35.47 16.23 -8.26
N ARG A 3 -35.83 17.14 -9.16
CA ARG A 3 -36.13 16.85 -10.58
C ARG A 3 -37.05 15.62 -10.79
N GLY A 4 -38.03 15.45 -9.92
CA GLY A 4 -39.01 14.34 -9.98
C GLY A 4 -38.56 13.06 -9.26
N LEU A 5 -37.27 12.93 -8.91
CA LEU A 5 -36.74 11.76 -8.24
C LEU A 5 -36.88 11.85 -6.71
N GLY A 6 -37.12 10.72 -6.08
CA GLY A 6 -37.11 10.59 -4.62
C GLY A 6 -35.67 10.61 -4.10
N VAL A 7 -35.25 11.67 -3.40
CA VAL A 7 -33.96 11.76 -2.74
C VAL A 7 -34.14 11.47 -1.25
N ILE A 8 -33.42 10.51 -0.73
CA ILE A 8 -33.34 10.17 0.68
C ILE A 8 -31.98 10.63 1.20
N SER A 9 -31.94 11.44 2.25
CA SER A 9 -30.70 11.84 2.91
C SER A 9 -30.79 11.54 4.40
N SER A 10 -29.79 10.85 4.93
CA SER A 10 -29.61 10.73 6.38
C SER A 10 -29.08 12.07 6.90
N ARG A 11 -29.84 12.75 7.75
CA ARG A 11 -29.27 13.85 8.53
C ARG A 11 -28.35 13.25 9.58
N GLY A 12 -27.07 13.59 9.56
CA GLY A 12 -26.23 13.37 10.72
C GLY A 12 -26.95 13.94 11.94
N GLN A 13 -27.16 13.16 12.99
CA GLN A 13 -27.78 13.65 14.21
C GLN A 13 -26.89 14.75 14.79
N GLN A 14 -27.26 16.00 14.51
CA GLN A 14 -26.82 17.12 15.33
C GLN A 14 -27.53 16.95 16.69
N SER A 15 -26.83 16.42 17.65
CA SER A 15 -27.27 16.42 19.04
C SER A 15 -27.28 17.85 19.56
N GLN A 16 -28.45 18.50 19.44
CA GLN A 16 -28.73 19.69 20.23
C GLN A 16 -28.85 19.29 21.70
N GLY A 17 -27.84 19.65 22.48
CA GLY A 17 -27.95 19.94 23.89
C GLY A 17 -28.28 18.80 24.85
N ARG A 18 -27.21 18.10 25.33
CA ARG A 18 -26.99 17.78 26.75
C ARG A 18 -25.61 17.12 26.89
N PRO A 19 -24.74 17.54 27.82
CA PRO A 19 -23.50 16.83 28.09
C PRO A 19 -23.81 15.57 28.87
N SER A 20 -23.96 14.44 28.19
CA SER A 20 -23.94 13.12 28.81
C SER A 20 -22.59 12.46 28.49
N THR A 21 -21.86 12.18 29.53
CA THR A 21 -20.66 11.35 29.62
C THR A 21 -21.02 9.94 29.12
N SER A 22 -20.91 9.67 27.83
CA SER A 22 -20.95 8.32 27.28
C SER A 22 -20.29 8.32 25.91
N SER A 23 -19.35 7.41 25.74
CA SER A 23 -18.61 6.92 24.56
C SER A 23 -18.78 7.69 23.24
N PRO A 24 -17.69 7.95 22.48
CA PRO A 24 -17.77 8.59 21.18
C PRO A 24 -18.59 7.67 20.24
N GLN A 25 -19.86 7.99 20.05
CA GLN A 25 -20.65 7.43 18.97
C GLN A 25 -20.00 7.87 17.67
N ALA A 26 -19.58 6.91 16.85
CA ALA A 26 -19.04 7.14 15.53
C ALA A 26 -20.06 7.97 14.74
N GLU A 27 -19.71 9.22 14.42
CA GLU A 27 -20.47 10.05 13.52
C GLU A 27 -20.56 9.35 12.16
N HIS A 28 -21.72 8.86 11.82
CA HIS A 28 -21.96 8.33 10.48
C HIS A 28 -21.92 9.50 9.48
N PRO A 29 -21.09 9.42 8.43
CA PRO A 29 -21.11 10.45 7.41
C PRO A 29 -22.51 10.53 6.79
N PRO A 30 -23.01 11.74 6.48
CA PRO A 30 -24.30 11.87 5.83
C PRO A 30 -24.23 11.18 4.46
N LEU A 31 -25.15 10.25 4.23
CA LEU A 31 -25.32 9.58 2.95
C LEU A 31 -26.62 10.09 2.30
N ALA A 32 -26.53 10.44 1.03
CA ALA A 32 -27.68 10.74 0.20
C ALA A 32 -27.84 9.65 -0.87
N SER A 33 -29.06 9.25 -1.15
CA SER A 33 -29.37 8.27 -2.18
C SER A 33 -30.55 8.69 -3.04
N ALA A 34 -30.54 8.30 -4.30
CA ALA A 34 -31.67 8.40 -5.20
C ALA A 34 -31.83 7.10 -5.99
N LEU A 35 -33.08 6.70 -6.24
CA LEU A 35 -33.43 5.58 -7.08
C LEU A 35 -33.93 6.10 -8.42
N ILE A 36 -33.30 5.65 -9.52
CA ILE A 36 -33.63 6.02 -10.88
C ILE A 36 -34.25 4.82 -11.58
N ASN A 37 -35.46 4.98 -12.08
CA ASN A 37 -36.22 3.96 -12.85
C ASN A 37 -36.25 2.57 -12.18
N ASP A 38 -36.29 2.53 -10.85
CA ASP A 38 -36.31 1.32 -10.02
C ASP A 38 -35.15 0.32 -10.27
N GLN A 39 -34.10 0.73 -10.97
CA GLN A 39 -32.97 -0.12 -11.36
C GLN A 39 -31.63 0.43 -10.93
N LEU A 40 -31.46 1.75 -10.89
CA LEU A 40 -30.18 2.39 -10.58
C LEU A 40 -30.25 3.14 -9.25
N VAL A 41 -29.40 2.77 -8.33
CA VAL A 41 -29.24 3.48 -7.05
C VAL A 41 -28.01 4.39 -7.15
N LEU A 42 -28.23 5.70 -6.99
CA LEU A 42 -27.15 6.66 -6.81
C LEU A 42 -26.90 6.87 -5.31
N LEU A 43 -25.63 6.85 -4.92
CA LEU A 43 -25.18 7.13 -3.56
C LEU A 43 -24.17 8.27 -3.60
N ALA A 44 -24.31 9.23 -2.68
CA ALA A 44 -23.38 10.34 -2.54
C ALA A 44 -23.10 10.63 -1.06
N SER A 45 -21.95 11.23 -0.77
CA SER A 45 -21.58 11.61 0.58
C SER A 45 -22.37 12.82 1.10
N SER A 46 -23.09 13.53 0.23
CA SER A 46 -23.99 14.62 0.60
C SER A 46 -25.15 14.75 -0.39
N ARG A 47 -26.21 15.41 0.06
CA ARG A 47 -27.35 15.73 -0.81
C ARG A 47 -26.95 16.64 -1.97
N GLY A 48 -26.07 17.64 -1.73
CA GLY A 48 -25.60 18.54 -2.79
C GLY A 48 -24.85 17.78 -3.89
N GLN A 49 -23.92 16.88 -3.54
CA GLN A 49 -23.21 16.06 -4.52
C GLN A 49 -24.16 15.14 -5.31
N LEU A 50 -25.22 14.63 -4.68
CA LEU A 50 -26.22 13.84 -5.39
C LEU A 50 -27.00 14.71 -6.39
N GLU A 51 -27.38 15.92 -6.00
CA GLU A 51 -28.07 16.88 -6.87
C GLU A 51 -27.18 17.31 -8.03
N ASP A 52 -25.89 17.59 -7.79
CA ASP A 52 -24.89 17.89 -8.82
C ASP A 52 -24.70 16.74 -9.81
N ALA A 53 -24.67 15.50 -9.33
CA ALA A 53 -24.56 14.31 -10.19
C ALA A 53 -25.81 14.12 -11.08
N LEU A 54 -27.00 14.39 -10.52
CA LEU A 54 -28.24 14.34 -11.29
C LEU A 54 -28.30 15.45 -12.34
N ASP A 55 -27.80 16.64 -12.03
CA ASP A 55 -27.71 17.74 -12.99
C ASP A 55 -26.71 17.45 -14.10
N ALA A 56 -25.52 16.96 -13.75
CA ALA A 56 -24.50 16.56 -14.71
C ALA A 56 -25.00 15.48 -15.67
N SER A 57 -25.82 14.54 -15.21
CA SER A 57 -26.38 13.49 -16.07
C SER A 57 -27.30 14.01 -17.18
N GLN A 58 -27.85 15.22 -17.02
CA GLN A 58 -28.76 15.86 -17.99
C GLN A 58 -28.07 16.91 -18.88
N GLU A 59 -26.82 17.26 -18.55
CA GLU A 59 -26.04 18.23 -19.31
C GLU A 59 -24.96 17.49 -20.12
N GLU A 60 -25.11 17.44 -21.45
CA GLU A 60 -24.18 16.71 -22.35
C GLU A 60 -22.71 17.15 -22.18
N ALA A 61 -22.47 18.43 -21.92
CA ALA A 61 -21.12 18.97 -21.71
C ALA A 61 -20.49 18.57 -20.37
N ARG A 62 -21.26 18.07 -19.42
CA ARG A 62 -20.81 17.71 -18.05
C ARG A 62 -20.88 16.21 -17.78
N ASN A 63 -21.53 15.43 -18.65
CA ASN A 63 -21.65 14.01 -18.44
C ASN A 63 -20.37 13.25 -18.87
N LEU A 64 -20.14 12.08 -18.28
CA LEU A 64 -18.97 11.26 -18.56
C LEU A 64 -19.02 10.54 -19.92
N ALA A 65 -20.13 10.61 -20.67
CA ALA A 65 -20.25 9.96 -21.97
C ALA A 65 -19.25 10.53 -23.01
N GLY A 66 -18.87 11.81 -22.86
CA GLY A 66 -17.88 12.48 -23.69
C GLY A 66 -16.42 12.39 -23.16
N ASP A 67 -16.17 11.69 -22.03
CA ASP A 67 -14.84 11.57 -21.47
C ASP A 67 -13.97 10.59 -22.29
N PRO A 68 -12.88 11.05 -22.95
CA PRO A 68 -12.09 10.22 -23.82
C PRO A 68 -11.34 9.11 -23.09
N LEU A 69 -10.92 9.36 -21.85
CA LEU A 69 -10.23 8.36 -21.02
C LEU A 69 -11.17 7.22 -20.64
N LEU A 70 -12.41 7.56 -20.28
CA LEU A 70 -13.43 6.58 -19.96
C LEU A 70 -13.82 5.77 -21.21
N ALA A 71 -13.99 6.41 -22.36
CA ALA A 71 -14.30 5.75 -23.63
C ALA A 71 -13.18 4.75 -24.00
N GLN A 72 -11.93 5.18 -23.96
CA GLN A 72 -10.77 4.32 -24.21
C GLN A 72 -10.70 3.12 -23.26
N TRP A 73 -11.01 3.34 -21.97
CA TRP A 73 -11.05 2.28 -20.96
C TRP A 73 -12.10 1.21 -21.26
N LEU A 74 -13.30 1.65 -21.64
CA LEU A 74 -14.41 0.76 -21.96
C LEU A 74 -14.18 0.03 -23.30
N ASP A 75 -13.62 0.72 -24.30
CA ASP A 75 -13.27 0.13 -25.59
C ASP A 75 -12.18 -0.95 -25.47
N ALA A 76 -11.27 -0.82 -24.50
CA ALA A 76 -10.30 -1.84 -24.14
C ALA A 76 -10.93 -3.08 -23.46
N GLY A 77 -12.25 -3.13 -23.30
CA GLY A 77 -12.95 -4.25 -22.68
C GLY A 77 -12.75 -4.37 -21.16
N ARG A 78 -12.23 -3.34 -20.53
CA ARG A 78 -11.94 -3.31 -19.08
C ARG A 78 -13.20 -3.01 -18.26
N GLN A 79 -14.26 -3.79 -18.52
CA GLN A 79 -15.52 -3.70 -17.79
C GLN A 79 -15.44 -4.45 -16.47
N GLY A 80 -16.28 -4.04 -15.49
CA GLY A 80 -16.35 -4.67 -14.18
C GLY A 80 -17.73 -4.50 -13.54
N ILE A 81 -17.86 -4.93 -12.30
CA ILE A 81 -19.08 -4.75 -11.49
C ILE A 81 -19.24 -3.30 -11.04
N ALA A 82 -18.15 -2.53 -11.03
CA ALA A 82 -18.18 -1.09 -10.78
C ALA A 82 -17.13 -0.40 -11.63
N LEU A 83 -17.42 0.85 -11.99
CA LEU A 83 -16.54 1.75 -12.72
C LEU A 83 -16.17 2.91 -11.79
N LEU A 84 -14.89 3.24 -11.76
CA LEU A 84 -14.34 4.34 -10.98
C LEU A 84 -13.80 5.40 -11.92
N ARG A 85 -14.12 6.65 -11.66
CA ARG A 85 -13.63 7.81 -12.40
C ARG A 85 -13.40 8.95 -11.41
N GLY A 86 -12.26 9.60 -11.50
CA GLY A 86 -11.94 10.72 -10.64
C GLY A 86 -10.88 11.62 -11.24
N ASP A 87 -10.87 12.84 -10.75
CA ASP A 87 -9.81 13.83 -10.95
C ASP A 87 -8.79 13.75 -9.78
N ARG A 88 -7.81 14.63 -9.80
CA ARG A 88 -6.79 14.76 -8.76
C ARG A 88 -7.40 14.86 -7.36
N GLN A 89 -8.39 15.72 -7.17
CA GLN A 89 -9.01 15.93 -5.87
C GLN A 89 -9.73 14.66 -5.39
N GLY A 90 -10.40 13.96 -6.30
CA GLY A 90 -11.04 12.67 -6.01
C GLY A 90 -10.04 11.61 -5.57
N ILE A 91 -8.85 11.56 -6.20
CA ILE A 91 -7.79 10.62 -5.82
C ILE A 91 -7.23 10.94 -4.43
N GLU A 92 -6.88 12.21 -4.18
CA GLU A 92 -6.37 12.65 -2.88
C GLU A 92 -7.34 12.30 -1.75
N GLN A 93 -8.63 12.54 -1.96
CA GLN A 93 -9.68 12.21 -0.99
C GLN A 93 -9.87 10.70 -0.84
N LEU A 94 -9.82 9.95 -1.94
CA LEU A 94 -10.04 8.52 -1.96
C LEU A 94 -8.88 7.77 -1.29
N LEU A 95 -7.64 8.09 -1.65
CA LEU A 95 -6.45 7.39 -1.21
C LEU A 95 -5.82 8.00 0.04
N ARG A 96 -6.24 9.19 0.46
CA ARG A 96 -5.62 9.95 1.55
C ARG A 96 -4.10 10.04 1.40
N LEU A 97 -3.66 10.33 0.19
CA LEU A 97 -2.24 10.45 -0.10
C LEU A 97 -1.60 11.56 0.73
N PRO A 98 -0.34 11.40 1.15
CA PRO A 98 0.40 12.46 1.81
C PRO A 98 0.44 13.72 0.94
N ALA A 99 0.38 14.90 1.56
CA ALA A 99 0.42 16.19 0.85
C ALA A 99 1.68 16.35 -0.02
N SER A 100 2.79 15.74 0.35
CA SER A 100 4.03 15.68 -0.44
C SER A 100 3.84 15.01 -1.80
N TRP A 101 2.91 14.10 -1.91
CA TRP A 101 2.63 13.38 -3.16
C TRP A 101 1.90 14.24 -4.19
N SER A 102 1.13 15.21 -3.70
CA SER A 102 0.35 16.10 -4.56
C SER A 102 1.21 17.13 -5.30
N THR A 103 2.45 17.36 -4.85
CA THR A 103 3.34 18.40 -5.40
C THR A 103 4.30 17.87 -6.47
N ASP A 104 4.82 16.65 -6.31
CA ASP A 104 5.94 16.18 -7.14
C ASP A 104 5.49 15.38 -8.38
N GLN A 105 4.34 14.73 -8.32
CA GLN A 105 3.74 14.05 -9.48
C GLN A 105 2.22 14.22 -9.49
N PRO A 106 1.71 15.27 -10.08
CA PRO A 106 0.27 15.49 -10.13
C PRO A 106 -0.41 14.43 -11.02
N ILE A 107 -1.11 13.51 -10.38
CA ILE A 107 -2.10 12.68 -11.08
C ILE A 107 -3.25 13.61 -11.45
N GLU A 108 -3.53 13.75 -12.72
CA GLU A 108 -4.60 14.61 -13.20
C GLU A 108 -5.94 13.91 -13.15
N GLN A 109 -5.96 12.68 -13.58
CA GLN A 109 -7.18 11.90 -13.73
C GLN A 109 -6.91 10.41 -13.51
N PHE A 110 -7.95 9.68 -13.11
CA PHE A 110 -7.93 8.23 -13.12
C PHE A 110 -9.23 7.63 -13.64
N VAL A 111 -9.12 6.46 -14.21
CA VAL A 111 -10.23 5.58 -14.55
C VAL A 111 -9.89 4.17 -14.10
N GLY A 112 -10.87 3.42 -13.62
CA GLY A 112 -10.65 2.06 -13.18
C GLY A 112 -11.94 1.26 -13.09
N SER A 113 -11.81 -0.05 -12.97
CA SER A 113 -12.93 -0.96 -12.79
C SER A 113 -12.65 -1.95 -11.68
N LEU A 114 -13.70 -2.32 -10.94
CA LEU A 114 -13.70 -3.42 -9.99
C LEU A 114 -14.25 -4.66 -10.67
N GLN A 115 -13.57 -5.78 -10.49
CA GLN A 115 -13.96 -7.09 -11.02
C GLN A 115 -14.01 -8.10 -9.88
N LEU A 116 -14.87 -9.10 -10.00
CA LEU A 116 -14.83 -10.24 -9.09
C LEU A 116 -13.73 -11.21 -9.54
N ASP A 117 -12.90 -11.65 -8.61
CA ASP A 117 -11.81 -12.59 -8.84
C ASP A 117 -11.88 -13.70 -7.77
N GLY A 118 -12.63 -14.75 -8.06
CA GLY A 118 -12.90 -15.83 -7.11
C GLY A 118 -13.55 -15.31 -5.82
N ALA A 119 -12.91 -15.53 -4.66
CA ALA A 119 -13.33 -15.00 -3.37
C ALA A 119 -12.79 -13.58 -3.11
N GLY A 120 -12.44 -12.84 -4.16
CA GLY A 120 -11.83 -11.53 -4.04
C GLY A 120 -12.41 -10.49 -4.98
N VAL A 121 -11.84 -9.29 -4.89
CA VAL A 121 -12.12 -8.15 -5.77
C VAL A 121 -10.80 -7.68 -6.37
N ARG A 122 -10.75 -7.55 -7.68
CA ARG A 122 -9.65 -6.97 -8.41
C ARG A 122 -9.99 -5.56 -8.86
N LEU A 123 -9.11 -4.62 -8.59
CA LEU A 123 -9.15 -3.25 -9.09
C LEU A 123 -8.09 -3.13 -10.20
N ALA A 124 -8.52 -2.85 -11.41
CA ALA A 124 -7.64 -2.37 -12.46
C ALA A 124 -7.90 -0.87 -12.66
N ALA A 125 -6.86 -0.04 -12.70
CA ALA A 125 -7.00 1.39 -12.91
C ALA A 125 -5.86 1.96 -13.75
N GLN A 126 -6.15 3.02 -14.50
CA GLN A 126 -5.19 3.83 -15.25
C GLN A 126 -5.18 5.23 -14.66
N LEU A 127 -3.98 5.72 -14.39
CA LEU A 127 -3.69 7.03 -13.83
C LEU A 127 -2.99 7.87 -14.89
N GLN A 128 -3.52 9.04 -15.20
CA GLN A 128 -2.82 10.01 -16.05
C GLN A 128 -1.99 10.95 -15.19
N THR A 129 -0.72 11.11 -15.54
CA THR A 129 0.23 11.99 -14.84
C THR A 129 0.66 13.12 -15.76
N SER A 130 0.85 14.33 -15.21
CA SER A 130 1.34 15.48 -15.97
C SER A 130 2.85 15.49 -16.18
N SER A 131 3.59 14.68 -15.44
CA SER A 131 5.06 14.59 -15.57
C SER A 131 5.45 13.37 -16.37
N GLY A 132 6.16 13.61 -17.49
CA GLY A 132 6.69 12.56 -18.35
C GLY A 132 7.97 11.88 -17.85
N GLU A 133 8.30 11.94 -16.56
CA GLU A 133 9.43 11.22 -16.01
C GLU A 133 9.10 9.73 -15.91
N SER A 134 9.71 8.94 -16.79
CA SER A 134 9.55 7.49 -16.80
C SER A 134 10.43 6.87 -15.72
N ILE A 135 9.81 6.16 -14.79
CA ILE A 135 10.53 5.36 -13.81
C ILE A 135 10.89 4.02 -14.44
N ALA A 136 12.17 3.67 -14.38
CA ALA A 136 12.60 2.38 -14.93
C ALA A 136 11.90 1.21 -14.23
N PRO A 137 11.38 0.22 -14.97
CA PRO A 137 10.70 -0.93 -14.40
C PRO A 137 11.64 -1.79 -13.54
N LEU A 138 11.08 -2.60 -12.67
CA LEU A 138 11.77 -3.61 -11.89
C LEU A 138 12.31 -4.67 -12.84
N SER A 139 13.61 -4.93 -12.79
CA SER A 139 14.21 -5.99 -13.60
C SER A 139 13.71 -7.37 -13.13
N ARG A 140 13.82 -8.38 -13.99
CA ARG A 140 13.53 -9.77 -13.59
C ARG A 140 14.37 -10.22 -12.39
N ARG A 141 15.61 -9.72 -12.31
CA ARG A 141 16.52 -10.01 -11.20
C ARG A 141 16.00 -9.40 -9.89
N ASP A 142 15.46 -8.19 -9.92
CA ASP A 142 14.85 -7.57 -8.75
C ASP A 142 13.62 -8.35 -8.29
N GLN A 143 12.75 -8.77 -9.24
CA GLN A 143 11.57 -9.57 -8.93
C GLN A 143 11.93 -10.98 -8.39
N GLN A 144 13.07 -11.56 -8.79
CA GLN A 144 13.54 -12.84 -8.23
C GLN A 144 13.84 -12.79 -6.74
N VAL A 145 14.11 -11.61 -6.17
CA VAL A 145 14.31 -11.45 -4.72
C VAL A 145 13.05 -11.86 -3.95
N LEU A 146 11.86 -11.62 -4.49
CA LEU A 146 10.59 -12.08 -3.90
C LEU A 146 10.54 -13.60 -3.77
N GLY A 147 10.92 -14.33 -4.83
CA GLY A 147 10.97 -15.80 -4.83
C GLY A 147 12.01 -16.39 -3.88
N ASN A 148 12.96 -15.59 -3.42
CA ASN A 148 14.00 -15.97 -2.47
C ASN A 148 13.66 -15.59 -1.02
N LEU A 149 12.45 -15.11 -0.76
CA LEU A 149 11.96 -14.82 0.59
C LEU A 149 11.54 -16.13 1.27
N ASN A 150 12.32 -16.55 2.26
CA ASN A 150 12.21 -17.87 2.90
C ASN A 150 11.42 -17.85 4.21
N GLN A 151 10.83 -16.72 4.59
CA GLN A 151 10.08 -16.58 5.84
C GLN A 151 8.71 -16.00 5.60
N PRO A 152 7.71 -16.41 6.40
CA PRO A 152 6.39 -15.80 6.36
C PRO A 152 6.47 -14.34 6.82
N VAL A 153 5.91 -13.45 6.02
CA VAL A 153 5.85 -12.03 6.28
C VAL A 153 4.39 -11.58 6.37
N GLN A 154 4.14 -10.55 7.16
CA GLN A 154 2.81 -9.95 7.23
C GLN A 154 2.61 -8.88 6.15
N ARG A 155 3.71 -8.27 5.70
CA ARG A 155 3.69 -7.23 4.67
C ARG A 155 5.03 -7.22 3.95
N LEU A 156 4.99 -6.97 2.66
CA LEU A 156 6.19 -6.79 1.83
C LEU A 156 5.95 -5.71 0.77
N SER A 157 7.03 -5.06 0.35
CA SER A 157 7.06 -4.21 -0.83
C SER A 157 8.36 -4.42 -1.61
N LEU A 158 8.29 -4.32 -2.92
CA LEU A 158 9.45 -4.26 -3.79
C LEU A 158 9.33 -3.00 -4.64
N SER A 159 10.17 -2.02 -4.36
CA SER A 159 10.14 -0.71 -5.02
C SER A 159 11.48 0.01 -4.87
N ARG A 160 11.63 1.16 -5.57
CA ARG A 160 12.72 2.10 -5.29
C ARG A 160 12.34 2.99 -4.11
N PRO A 161 13.26 3.20 -3.14
CA PRO A 161 12.98 4.05 -1.97
C PRO A 161 12.66 5.51 -2.33
N SER A 162 13.29 6.02 -3.39
CA SER A 162 13.09 7.40 -3.89
C SER A 162 11.93 7.55 -4.87
N GLY A 163 11.20 6.46 -5.16
CA GLY A 163 10.09 6.51 -6.13
C GLY A 163 8.92 7.36 -5.63
N PRO A 164 8.12 7.94 -6.54
CA PRO A 164 7.01 8.84 -6.19
C PRO A 164 5.94 8.17 -5.34
N LEU A 165 5.84 6.86 -5.41
CA LEU A 165 4.91 6.06 -4.61
C LEU A 165 5.58 5.43 -3.37
N ALA A 166 6.87 5.71 -3.14
CA ALA A 166 7.60 5.19 -2.00
C ALA A 166 6.85 5.35 -0.66
N PRO A 167 6.21 6.50 -0.36
CA PRO A 167 5.45 6.64 0.89
C PRO A 167 4.29 5.66 1.04
N LEU A 168 3.70 5.17 -0.06
CA LEU A 168 2.64 4.16 -0.02
C LEU A 168 3.20 2.75 0.20
N PHE A 169 4.41 2.50 -0.32
CA PHE A 169 5.05 1.20 -0.32
C PHE A 169 6.08 1.04 0.78
N ASN A 170 6.64 2.14 1.30
CA ASN A 170 7.66 2.12 2.35
C ASN A 170 7.09 1.60 3.67
N LEU A 171 7.40 0.36 3.99
CA LEU A 171 6.90 -0.34 5.18
C LEU A 171 7.56 0.15 6.47
N THR A 172 8.68 0.80 6.35
CA THR A 172 9.62 1.06 7.45
C THR A 172 9.76 2.54 7.78
N ALA A 173 9.17 3.43 6.98
CA ALA A 173 9.24 4.88 7.15
C ALA A 173 8.81 5.41 8.53
N ALA A 174 8.12 4.61 9.35
CA ALA A 174 7.69 4.93 10.71
C ALA A 174 8.54 4.25 11.80
N SER A 175 9.69 3.68 11.46
CA SER A 175 10.57 2.96 12.38
C SER A 175 11.63 3.90 12.96
N ASP A 176 11.84 3.86 14.28
CA ASP A 176 12.98 4.51 14.95
C ASP A 176 14.31 3.76 14.71
N ASP A 177 14.38 2.98 13.65
CA ASP A 177 15.49 2.11 13.31
C ASP A 177 16.66 2.92 12.71
N ILE A 178 17.86 2.64 13.17
CA ILE A 178 19.07 3.39 12.81
C ILE A 178 19.60 2.95 11.45
N LEU A 179 19.44 1.67 11.11
CA LEU A 179 19.99 1.07 9.87
C LEU A 179 19.15 1.43 8.64
N LEU A 180 17.83 1.55 8.80
CA LEU A 180 16.90 1.74 7.71
C LEU A 180 17.12 3.02 6.90
N PRO A 181 17.30 4.21 7.49
CA PRO A 181 17.54 5.42 6.70
C PRO A 181 18.73 5.27 5.75
N ALA A 182 19.84 4.72 6.24
CA ALA A 182 21.05 4.52 5.43
C ALA A 182 20.87 3.49 4.30
N LEU A 183 19.99 2.49 4.48
CA LEU A 183 19.64 1.53 3.44
C LEU A 183 18.72 2.15 2.38
N LEU A 184 17.84 3.04 2.79
CA LEU A 184 16.83 3.65 1.93
C LEU A 184 17.30 4.90 1.17
N GLU A 185 18.51 5.40 1.43
CA GLU A 185 19.10 6.51 0.66
C GLU A 185 19.49 6.14 -0.78
N GLY A 186 19.45 4.85 -1.13
CA GLY A 186 19.80 4.35 -2.46
C GLY A 186 18.67 4.50 -3.48
N GLU A 187 19.02 4.56 -4.77
CA GLU A 187 18.06 4.55 -5.88
C GLU A 187 17.68 3.14 -6.36
N GLN A 188 18.27 2.12 -5.77
CA GLN A 188 18.10 0.74 -6.22
C GLN A 188 16.79 0.14 -5.70
N PRO A 189 16.15 -0.76 -6.47
CA PRO A 189 15.00 -1.49 -5.98
C PRO A 189 15.38 -2.33 -4.75
N LEU A 190 14.58 -2.23 -3.70
CA LEU A 190 14.70 -2.98 -2.47
C LEU A 190 13.41 -3.74 -2.19
N LEU A 191 13.56 -4.99 -1.77
CA LEU A 191 12.49 -5.73 -1.12
C LEU A 191 12.50 -5.35 0.36
N GLU A 192 11.45 -4.73 0.84
CA GLU A 192 11.19 -4.49 2.25
C GLU A 192 10.13 -5.49 2.72
N ALA A 193 10.38 -6.18 3.81
CA ALA A 193 9.45 -7.14 4.36
C ALA A 193 9.39 -7.02 5.89
N GLN A 194 8.18 -7.03 6.44
CA GLN A 194 7.94 -7.11 7.87
C GLN A 194 7.65 -8.55 8.25
N LEU A 195 8.44 -9.11 9.16
CA LEU A 195 8.27 -10.48 9.63
C LEU A 195 6.96 -10.64 10.40
N GLN A 196 6.36 -11.82 10.28
CA GLN A 196 5.11 -12.14 10.95
C GLN A 196 5.27 -12.07 12.47
N ASP A 197 4.24 -11.52 13.15
CA ASP A 197 4.15 -11.42 14.62
C ASP A 197 5.32 -10.73 15.33
N SER A 198 6.10 -9.93 14.59
CA SER A 198 7.26 -9.22 15.14
C SER A 198 7.36 -7.79 14.59
N LYS A 199 8.20 -6.97 15.24
CA LYS A 199 8.63 -5.68 14.70
C LYS A 199 9.89 -5.81 13.83
N ALA A 200 10.37 -7.04 13.66
CA ALA A 200 11.54 -7.30 12.85
C ALA A 200 11.21 -7.13 11.36
N TRP A 201 12.19 -6.60 10.64
CA TRP A 201 12.11 -6.41 9.21
C TRP A 201 13.27 -7.13 8.51
N LEU A 202 13.05 -7.41 7.23
CA LEU A 202 14.05 -7.87 6.29
C LEU A 202 14.10 -6.89 5.12
N ILE A 203 15.29 -6.57 4.66
CA ILE A 203 15.53 -5.91 3.39
C ILE A 203 16.34 -6.83 2.51
N GLY A 204 15.89 -7.00 1.25
CA GLY A 204 16.57 -7.81 0.24
C GLY A 204 16.92 -6.98 -0.99
N SER A 205 18.10 -7.23 -1.57
CA SER A 205 18.51 -6.64 -2.84
C SER A 205 19.16 -7.67 -3.74
N SER A 206 18.85 -7.59 -5.03
CA SER A 206 19.50 -8.38 -6.09
C SER A 206 20.90 -7.90 -6.40
N GLN A 207 21.28 -6.74 -5.90
CA GLN A 207 22.56 -6.10 -6.13
C GLN A 207 23.38 -6.06 -4.82
N SER A 208 24.68 -5.92 -4.94
CA SER A 208 25.58 -5.80 -3.79
C SER A 208 25.64 -4.35 -3.27
N ALA A 209 24.50 -3.73 -3.04
CA ALA A 209 24.39 -2.36 -2.55
C ALA A 209 23.78 -2.32 -1.14
N PRO A 210 23.88 -1.23 -0.40
CA PRO A 210 24.82 -0.13 -0.55
C PRO A 210 26.25 -0.58 -0.23
N PRO A 211 27.28 0.18 -0.60
CA PRO A 211 28.65 -0.17 -0.22
C PRO A 211 28.70 -0.28 1.31
N ALA A 212 29.14 -1.44 1.79
CA ALA A 212 29.28 -1.71 3.24
C ALA A 212 30.09 -0.63 3.99
N ALA A 213 30.94 0.08 3.27
CA ALA A 213 31.72 1.18 3.80
C ALA A 213 30.86 2.34 4.30
N SER A 214 29.89 2.82 3.53
CA SER A 214 29.03 3.94 3.94
C SER A 214 28.12 3.59 5.13
N LEU A 215 27.64 2.34 5.17
CA LEU A 215 26.89 1.83 6.34
C LEU A 215 27.77 1.74 7.59
N ASN A 216 29.01 1.26 7.44
CA ASN A 216 29.95 1.18 8.57
C ASN A 216 30.27 2.56 9.13
N GLU A 217 30.49 3.56 8.28
CA GLU A 217 30.75 4.94 8.70
C GLU A 217 29.54 5.54 9.44
N ALA A 218 28.34 5.43 8.85
CA ALA A 218 27.13 5.98 9.45
C ALA A 218 26.77 5.33 10.80
N LEU A 219 27.01 4.03 10.95
CA LEU A 219 26.77 3.31 12.20
C LEU A 219 27.89 3.53 13.23
N ALA A 220 29.15 3.67 12.77
CA ALA A 220 30.28 3.99 13.65
C ALA A 220 30.13 5.37 14.30
N GLU A 221 29.61 6.38 13.59
CA GLU A 221 29.26 7.69 14.14
C GLU A 221 28.26 7.61 15.30
N GLN A 222 27.42 6.55 15.29
CA GLN A 222 26.44 6.28 16.34
C GLN A 222 26.95 5.30 17.41
N GLY A 223 28.23 4.93 17.35
CA GLY A 223 28.90 4.08 18.34
C GLY A 223 28.71 2.58 18.12
N PHE A 224 28.28 2.14 16.93
CA PHE A 224 28.17 0.72 16.60
C PHE A 224 29.43 0.24 15.88
N ASP A 225 29.96 -0.87 16.35
CA ASP A 225 31.10 -1.56 15.73
C ASP A 225 30.62 -2.67 14.79
N ALA A 226 31.29 -2.78 13.63
CA ALA A 226 31.05 -3.86 12.68
C ALA A 226 31.84 -5.10 13.07
N ASN A 227 31.19 -6.19 13.37
CA ASN A 227 31.77 -7.46 13.76
C ASN A 227 31.36 -8.57 12.80
N ASN A 228 32.19 -9.61 12.66
CA ASN A 228 31.79 -10.81 11.92
C ASN A 228 31.39 -11.91 12.92
N LEU A 229 30.14 -12.40 12.79
CA LEU A 229 29.61 -13.45 13.63
C LEU A 229 29.01 -14.55 12.73
N ASP A 230 29.62 -15.73 12.70
CA ASP A 230 29.16 -16.89 11.90
C ASP A 230 29.00 -16.57 10.40
N GLY A 231 29.87 -15.73 9.84
CA GLY A 231 29.81 -15.30 8.45
C GLY A 231 28.81 -14.17 8.15
N LEU A 232 28.15 -13.64 9.19
CA LEU A 232 27.30 -12.45 9.11
C LEU A 232 28.08 -11.21 9.54
N GLN A 233 27.92 -10.11 8.86
CA GLN A 233 28.35 -8.81 9.36
C GLN A 233 27.26 -8.27 10.29
N VAL A 234 27.62 -8.01 11.55
CA VAL A 234 26.72 -7.54 12.61
C VAL A 234 27.21 -6.20 13.12
N TRP A 235 26.33 -5.24 13.23
CA TRP A 235 26.61 -3.95 13.88
C TRP A 235 26.07 -3.99 15.30
N SER A 236 26.97 -3.89 16.28
CA SER A 236 26.63 -3.98 17.69
C SER A 236 27.36 -2.94 18.52
N HIS A 237 26.72 -2.51 19.58
CA HIS A 237 27.25 -1.62 20.60
C HIS A 237 27.19 -2.31 21.97
N LEU A 238 28.32 -2.33 22.70
CA LEU A 238 28.36 -2.85 24.06
C LEU A 238 27.78 -1.79 25.02
N THR A 239 26.63 -2.07 25.59
CA THR A 239 26.08 -1.24 26.65
C THR A 239 26.82 -1.58 27.95
N GLY A 240 27.25 -0.57 28.73
CA GLY A 240 27.90 -0.79 30.03
C GLY A 240 26.99 -1.45 31.09
N GLN A 241 25.83 -1.98 30.70
CA GLN A 241 24.90 -2.71 31.55
C GLN A 241 25.23 -4.20 31.49
N SER A 242 25.32 -4.81 32.66
CA SER A 242 25.43 -6.28 32.76
C SER A 242 24.06 -6.89 33.08
N ASP A 243 23.82 -8.07 32.56
CA ASP A 243 22.68 -8.86 32.89
C ASP A 243 22.76 -9.40 34.33
N ARG A 244 21.74 -10.17 34.78
CA ARG A 244 21.73 -10.80 36.12
C ARG A 244 22.85 -11.81 36.33
N GLN A 245 23.55 -12.21 35.28
CA GLN A 245 24.66 -13.15 35.29
C GLN A 245 26.03 -12.44 35.19
N GLY A 246 26.04 -11.10 35.16
CA GLY A 246 27.26 -10.29 35.05
C GLY A 246 27.83 -10.21 33.61
N GLN A 247 27.08 -10.65 32.59
CA GLN A 247 27.49 -10.54 31.19
C GLN A 247 27.10 -9.17 30.64
N LEU A 248 28.00 -8.55 29.89
CA LEU A 248 27.74 -7.28 29.22
C LEU A 248 26.65 -7.48 28.16
N GLN A 249 25.66 -6.61 28.19
CA GLN A 249 24.62 -6.60 27.16
C GLN A 249 25.14 -5.89 25.92
N ALA A 250 24.90 -6.48 24.74
CA ALA A 250 25.13 -5.87 23.45
C ALA A 250 23.79 -5.47 22.81
N THR A 251 23.71 -4.24 22.35
CA THR A 251 22.61 -3.79 21.49
C THR A 251 23.02 -4.01 20.05
N VAL A 252 22.19 -4.68 19.28
CA VAL A 252 22.38 -4.93 17.86
C VAL A 252 21.55 -3.93 17.06
N ALA A 253 22.21 -3.10 16.22
CA ALA A 253 21.52 -2.23 15.28
C ALA A 253 20.96 -3.01 14.09
N GLY A 254 21.69 -4.04 13.66
CA GLY A 254 21.26 -4.94 12.60
C GLY A 254 22.40 -5.83 12.11
N ALA A 255 22.09 -6.64 11.12
CA ALA A 255 23.04 -7.56 10.51
C ALA A 255 22.80 -7.70 9.01
N THR A 256 23.83 -8.15 8.28
CA THR A 256 23.73 -8.46 6.84
C THR A 256 24.39 -9.78 6.52
N GLY A 257 23.85 -10.45 5.48
CA GLY A 257 24.42 -11.67 4.93
C GLY A 257 24.00 -11.87 3.47
N VAL A 258 24.55 -12.87 2.81
CA VAL A 258 24.29 -13.18 1.40
C VAL A 258 23.77 -14.61 1.27
N ALA A 259 22.64 -14.77 0.59
CA ALA A 259 22.11 -16.08 0.18
C ALA A 259 21.47 -15.99 -1.21
N GLN A 260 21.63 -17.04 -2.02
CA GLN A 260 21.02 -17.16 -3.35
C GLN A 260 21.31 -15.94 -4.27
N SER A 261 22.52 -15.40 -4.20
CA SER A 261 22.98 -14.20 -4.92
C SER A 261 22.29 -12.88 -4.53
N ASN A 262 21.48 -12.89 -3.47
CA ASN A 262 20.86 -11.69 -2.90
C ASN A 262 21.55 -11.34 -1.59
N ARG A 263 21.63 -10.04 -1.33
CA ARG A 263 22.05 -9.52 -0.02
C ARG A 263 20.82 -9.21 0.81
N TRP A 264 20.90 -9.60 2.08
CA TRP A 264 19.84 -9.43 3.05
C TRP A 264 20.33 -8.64 4.25
N TRP A 265 19.49 -7.78 4.78
CA TRP A 265 19.68 -7.02 6.01
C TRP A 265 18.49 -7.22 6.93
N SER A 266 18.71 -7.15 8.24
CA SER A 266 17.65 -7.22 9.23
C SER A 266 18.08 -6.56 10.53
N ASN A 267 17.13 -6.02 11.29
CA ASN A 267 17.35 -5.63 12.70
C ASN A 267 17.22 -6.83 13.66
N SER A 268 16.95 -8.02 13.13
CA SER A 268 16.88 -9.27 13.90
C SER A 268 17.89 -10.29 13.40
N LEU A 269 18.81 -10.69 14.27
CA LEU A 269 19.81 -11.71 13.94
C LEU A 269 19.16 -13.06 13.63
N ASP A 270 18.16 -13.45 14.43
CA ASP A 270 17.44 -14.71 14.23
C ASP A 270 16.60 -14.67 12.94
N GLY A 271 15.95 -13.54 12.66
CA GLY A 271 15.26 -13.32 11.41
C GLY A 271 16.18 -13.42 10.20
N LEU A 272 17.35 -12.83 10.26
CA LEU A 272 18.34 -12.93 9.18
C LEU A 272 18.86 -14.37 9.00
N ARG A 273 19.22 -15.05 10.10
CA ARG A 273 19.68 -16.46 10.03
C ARG A 273 18.63 -17.38 9.41
N ALA A 274 17.38 -17.24 9.84
CA ALA A 274 16.29 -18.02 9.28
C ALA A 274 16.07 -17.72 7.80
N GLN A 275 16.19 -16.46 7.36
CA GLN A 275 16.13 -16.08 5.94
C GLN A 275 17.26 -16.73 5.12
N LEU A 276 18.49 -16.76 5.62
CA LEU A 276 19.64 -17.28 4.91
C LEU A 276 19.67 -18.82 4.84
N GLN A 277 19.10 -19.50 5.83
CA GLN A 277 19.07 -20.96 5.96
C GLN A 277 17.73 -21.58 5.57
N GLY A 278 16.67 -20.76 5.45
CA GLY A 278 15.31 -21.22 5.23
C GLY A 278 15.07 -21.76 3.82
N HIS A 279 14.00 -22.58 3.72
CA HIS A 279 13.47 -23.12 2.47
C HIS A 279 11.95 -22.91 2.43
N GLY A 280 11.47 -21.85 3.08
CA GLY A 280 10.07 -21.48 3.18
C GLY A 280 9.58 -20.60 2.03
N SER A 281 8.45 -19.98 2.23
CA SER A 281 7.87 -18.99 1.32
C SER A 281 7.54 -17.70 2.09
N GLY A 282 7.38 -16.60 1.36
CA GLY A 282 6.93 -15.31 1.91
C GLY A 282 5.49 -15.33 2.46
N GLY A 283 4.81 -16.47 2.40
CA GLY A 283 3.44 -16.62 2.87
C GLY A 283 2.40 -15.91 2.01
N VAL A 284 1.24 -15.60 2.61
CA VAL A 284 0.08 -15.00 1.92
C VAL A 284 0.44 -13.78 1.05
N PRO A 285 1.26 -12.81 1.50
CA PRO A 285 1.61 -11.67 0.66
C PRO A 285 2.29 -12.05 -0.66
N SER A 286 3.22 -13.00 -0.63
CA SER A 286 3.91 -13.47 -1.84
C SER A 286 2.97 -14.25 -2.76
N GLU A 287 2.13 -15.12 -2.21
CA GLU A 287 1.13 -15.90 -2.96
C GLU A 287 0.12 -15.00 -3.68
N LEU A 288 -0.30 -13.91 -3.04
CA LEU A 288 -1.21 -12.95 -3.65
C LEU A 288 -0.55 -12.15 -4.78
N LEU A 289 0.73 -11.81 -4.64
CA LEU A 289 1.49 -11.19 -5.73
C LEU A 289 1.65 -12.12 -6.94
N GLU A 290 1.88 -13.41 -6.71
CA GLU A 290 1.90 -14.42 -7.79
C GLU A 290 0.54 -14.50 -8.50
N ARG A 291 -0.56 -14.48 -7.74
CA ARG A 291 -1.92 -14.47 -8.32
C ARG A 291 -2.21 -13.20 -9.11
N LEU A 292 -1.72 -12.06 -8.66
CA LEU A 292 -1.85 -10.80 -9.37
C LEU A 292 -1.12 -10.85 -10.73
N ASN A 293 -0.07 -11.67 -10.85
CA ASN A 293 0.74 -11.85 -12.03
C ASN A 293 1.24 -10.50 -12.61
N PRO A 294 2.04 -9.76 -11.83
CA PRO A 294 2.47 -8.42 -12.20
C PRO A 294 3.23 -8.44 -13.53
N THR A 295 3.01 -7.42 -14.35
CA THR A 295 3.68 -7.29 -15.63
C THR A 295 5.19 -7.11 -15.45
N SER A 296 5.97 -7.42 -16.50
CA SER A 296 7.42 -7.15 -16.53
C SER A 296 7.76 -5.64 -16.45
N GLU A 297 6.76 -4.79 -16.59
CA GLU A 297 6.88 -3.32 -16.56
C GLU A 297 6.53 -2.75 -15.17
N ALA A 298 6.29 -3.60 -14.18
CA ALA A 298 6.02 -3.16 -12.81
C ALA A 298 7.18 -2.32 -12.26
N ILE A 299 6.86 -1.16 -11.70
CA ILE A 299 7.81 -0.26 -11.02
C ILE A 299 7.75 -0.43 -9.50
N ALA A 300 6.65 -0.97 -8.98
CA ALA A 300 6.47 -1.25 -7.57
C ALA A 300 5.46 -2.39 -7.34
N LEU A 301 5.71 -3.19 -6.31
CA LEU A 301 4.86 -4.30 -5.86
C LEU A 301 4.63 -4.18 -4.36
N LEU A 302 3.41 -4.48 -3.90
CA LEU A 302 3.05 -4.54 -2.49
C LEU A 302 2.21 -5.78 -2.24
N GLY A 303 2.53 -6.51 -1.17
CA GLY A 303 1.72 -7.60 -0.64
C GLY A 303 1.48 -7.41 0.85
N ALA A 304 0.30 -7.78 1.33
CA ALA A 304 -0.05 -7.73 2.75
C ALA A 304 -0.99 -8.87 3.13
N ASP A 305 -0.81 -9.42 4.33
CA ASP A 305 -1.75 -10.36 4.92
C ASP A 305 -3.07 -9.69 5.33
N GLY A 306 -4.05 -10.46 5.79
CA GLY A 306 -5.36 -9.93 6.15
C GLY A 306 -5.32 -8.90 7.26
N ARG A 307 -4.46 -9.08 8.26
CA ARG A 307 -4.32 -8.13 9.37
C ARG A 307 -3.73 -6.81 8.91
N SER A 308 -2.62 -6.86 8.20
CA SER A 308 -1.95 -5.67 7.67
C SER A 308 -2.84 -4.95 6.64
N THR A 309 -3.57 -5.71 5.81
CA THR A 309 -4.55 -5.17 4.88
C THR A 309 -5.67 -4.43 5.61
N ALA A 310 -6.21 -4.99 6.68
CA ALA A 310 -7.24 -4.33 7.48
C ALA A 310 -6.74 -3.01 8.10
N GLU A 311 -5.48 -2.97 8.55
CA GLU A 311 -4.84 -1.75 9.07
C GLU A 311 -4.64 -0.70 7.97
N LEU A 312 -4.19 -1.10 6.78
CA LEU A 312 -4.03 -0.21 5.62
C LEU A 312 -5.36 0.40 5.16
N LEU A 313 -6.44 -0.41 5.16
CA LEU A 313 -7.75 0.03 4.71
C LEU A 313 -8.52 0.83 5.78
N LYS A 314 -8.16 0.70 7.05
CA LYS A 314 -8.86 1.37 8.17
C LYS A 314 -9.03 2.88 8.01
N PRO A 315 -8.03 3.67 7.57
CA PRO A 315 -8.18 5.09 7.34
C PRO A 315 -8.96 5.42 6.07
N TRP A 316 -9.22 4.45 5.19
CA TRP A 316 -9.76 4.66 3.86
C TRP A 316 -11.28 4.91 3.89
N PRO A 317 -11.77 6.06 3.36
CA PRO A 317 -13.19 6.41 3.46
C PRO A 317 -14.12 5.40 2.79
N LEU A 318 -13.73 4.87 1.61
CA LEU A 318 -14.52 3.86 0.89
C LEU A 318 -14.64 2.56 1.68
N TRP A 319 -13.62 2.16 2.44
CA TRP A 319 -13.66 0.96 3.26
C TRP A 319 -14.77 1.03 4.30
N ARG A 320 -14.95 2.19 4.92
CA ARG A 320 -16.08 2.42 5.85
C ARG A 320 -17.41 2.34 5.14
N GLY A 321 -17.52 2.93 3.94
CA GLY A 321 -18.73 2.85 3.10
C GLY A 321 -19.07 1.40 2.74
N LEU A 322 -18.09 0.62 2.31
CA LEU A 322 -18.26 -0.80 1.97
C LEU A 322 -18.71 -1.62 3.17
N GLN A 323 -18.16 -1.41 4.37
CA GLN A 323 -18.63 -2.08 5.58
C GLN A 323 -20.06 -1.72 5.96
N LEU A 324 -20.47 -0.46 5.77
CA LEU A 324 -21.85 -0.04 5.98
C LEU A 324 -22.80 -0.71 5.01
N LEU A 325 -22.44 -0.79 3.74
CA LEU A 325 -23.26 -1.46 2.71
C LEU A 325 -23.35 -2.98 2.95
N ALA A 326 -22.25 -3.59 3.39
CA ALA A 326 -22.21 -5.01 3.73
C ALA A 326 -22.97 -5.35 5.02
N GLY A 327 -23.31 -4.36 5.85
CA GLY A 327 -23.96 -4.56 7.14
C GLY A 327 -23.10 -5.34 8.16
N GLN A 328 -21.81 -5.52 7.88
CA GLN A 328 -20.89 -6.29 8.73
C GLN A 328 -19.45 -5.76 8.65
N ARG A 329 -18.63 -6.13 9.63
CA ARG A 329 -17.20 -5.84 9.63
C ARG A 329 -16.49 -6.76 8.64
N LEU A 330 -15.94 -6.22 7.56
CA LEU A 330 -15.22 -6.97 6.54
C LEU A 330 -13.77 -7.31 6.94
N GLY A 331 -13.18 -6.55 7.88
CA GLY A 331 -11.79 -6.75 8.30
C GLY A 331 -11.44 -8.18 8.73
N PRO A 332 -12.24 -8.86 9.57
CA PRO A 332 -11.96 -10.24 9.99
C PRO A 332 -12.03 -11.27 8.85
N SER A 333 -12.71 -10.96 7.75
CA SER A 333 -12.83 -11.85 6.59
C SER A 333 -11.71 -11.65 5.57
N LEU A 334 -10.83 -10.65 5.75
CA LEU A 334 -9.73 -10.41 4.83
C LEU A 334 -8.67 -11.50 4.94
N GLN A 335 -8.31 -12.09 3.81
CA GLN A 335 -7.16 -12.96 3.68
C GLN A 335 -5.89 -12.15 3.40
N GLY A 336 -5.98 -11.12 2.56
CA GLY A 336 -4.87 -10.24 2.24
C GLY A 336 -5.13 -9.37 1.02
N ALA A 337 -4.10 -8.59 0.66
CA ALA A 337 -4.08 -7.76 -0.53
C ALA A 337 -2.76 -7.83 -1.26
N ALA A 338 -2.82 -7.64 -2.57
CA ALA A 338 -1.64 -7.42 -3.42
C ALA A 338 -1.90 -6.23 -4.33
N LEU A 339 -0.84 -5.53 -4.70
CA LEU A 339 -0.88 -4.38 -5.58
C LEU A 339 0.38 -4.34 -6.44
N ALA A 340 0.19 -4.08 -7.73
CA ALA A 340 1.26 -3.80 -8.68
C ALA A 340 1.01 -2.45 -9.34
N LEU A 341 2.07 -1.67 -9.47
CA LEU A 341 2.08 -0.43 -10.21
C LEU A 341 3.04 -0.57 -11.38
N SER A 342 2.59 -0.25 -12.58
CA SER A 342 3.42 -0.11 -13.78
C SER A 342 3.28 1.30 -14.33
N GLN A 343 4.28 1.76 -15.09
CA GLN A 343 4.26 3.08 -15.69
C GLN A 343 4.69 3.00 -17.15
N ASP A 344 3.93 3.68 -18.00
CA ASP A 344 4.28 3.94 -19.39
C ASP A 344 4.20 5.45 -19.64
N GLN A 345 5.29 6.04 -20.13
CA GLN A 345 5.54 7.47 -20.46
C GLN A 345 4.65 8.54 -19.76
N SER A 346 3.35 8.53 -19.98
CA SER A 346 2.40 9.53 -19.45
C SER A 346 1.26 8.92 -18.63
N SER A 347 1.26 7.60 -18.44
CA SER A 347 0.24 6.90 -17.68
C SER A 347 0.87 5.88 -16.74
N ALA A 348 0.23 5.67 -15.60
CA ALA A 348 0.54 4.56 -14.71
C ALA A 348 -0.66 3.62 -14.66
N GLU A 349 -0.41 2.33 -14.65
CA GLU A 349 -1.43 1.31 -14.44
C GLU A 349 -1.29 0.74 -13.03
N LEU A 350 -2.41 0.71 -12.31
CA LEU A 350 -2.55 0.10 -11.00
C LEU A 350 -3.37 -1.17 -11.14
N ASP A 351 -2.84 -2.27 -10.67
CA ASP A 351 -3.56 -3.53 -10.53
C ASP A 351 -3.51 -3.96 -9.06
N ALA A 352 -4.67 -4.15 -8.45
CA ALA A 352 -4.77 -4.52 -7.05
C ALA A 352 -5.78 -5.64 -6.85
N LEU A 353 -5.43 -6.58 -5.97
CA LEU A 353 -6.24 -7.72 -5.60
C LEU A 353 -6.50 -7.69 -4.09
N LEU A 354 -7.77 -7.77 -3.70
CA LEU A 354 -8.21 -7.92 -2.32
C LEU A 354 -8.93 -9.25 -2.18
N THR A 355 -8.48 -10.10 -1.26
CA THR A 355 -9.04 -11.45 -1.08
C THR A 355 -9.68 -11.65 0.27
N PHE A 356 -10.71 -12.49 0.30
CA PHE A 356 -11.49 -12.83 1.49
C PHE A 356 -11.48 -14.35 1.71
N HIS A 357 -11.69 -14.74 2.97
CA HIS A 357 -11.90 -16.14 3.37
C HIS A 357 -13.29 -16.62 3.02
#